data_188c537be8a7a2117ad31ade21b6323b
#
_entry.id   188c537be8a7a2117ad31ade21b6323b
#
_cell.length_a   1.000
_cell.length_b   1.000
_cell.length_c   1.000
_cell.angle_alpha   90.00
_cell.angle_beta   90.00
_cell.angle_gamma   90.00
#
_symmetry.space_group_name_H-M   'P 1'
#
loop_
_entity.id
_entity.type
_entity.pdbx_description
1 polymer ?
#
loop_
_entity_poly.entity_id
_entity_poly.type
_entity_poly.pdbx_seq_one_letter_code
_entity_poly.pdbx_strand_id
1 'polypeptide(L)'
;RQMCIRDRYYLFRQGPVCFIMLDTGEDKPDSDIEYSGITDYDGYRTDQVEWMKELYKNEDFKQAKFKVVIAHMPPSADLNIWHGQKDVLKKFVPILNELGVDLMLCGHLHRNKYEEPSDGIKFPVLVNSNNSVVSVETSGDQMNLEVLDLDGKVVTKKSYTAK
;
A
#
# COMPACT_ATOMS: atom_id res chain seq x y z
N ARG A 1 -21.40 11.92 -3.64
CA ARG A 1 -19.94 11.76 -3.85
C ARG A 1 -19.65 11.84 -5.35
N GLN A 2 -19.07 12.93 -5.81
CA GLN A 2 -18.47 12.96 -7.13
C GLN A 2 -17.21 12.08 -7.07
N MET A 3 -17.31 10.86 -7.60
CA MET A 3 -16.13 10.13 -8.02
C MET A 3 -15.61 10.83 -9.27
N CYS A 4 -14.56 11.63 -9.12
CA CYS A 4 -13.85 12.15 -10.28
C CYS A 4 -13.12 10.97 -10.92
N ILE A 5 -13.46 10.67 -12.18
CA ILE A 5 -12.83 9.63 -13.02
C ILE A 5 -11.30 9.86 -13.21
N ARG A 6 -10.75 10.94 -12.65
CA ARG A 6 -9.32 11.28 -12.69
C ARG A 6 -8.53 10.78 -11.49
N ASP A 7 -9.19 10.33 -10.42
CA ASP A 7 -8.50 9.96 -9.19
C ASP A 7 -8.17 8.47 -9.21
N ARG A 8 -6.96 8.13 -9.62
CA ARG A 8 -6.42 6.77 -9.57
C ARG A 8 -5.95 6.39 -8.17
N TYR A 9 -5.92 7.34 -7.26
CA TYR A 9 -5.65 7.16 -5.84
C TYR A 9 -6.78 7.83 -5.03
N TYR A 10 -7.19 7.16 -3.97
CA TYR A 10 -8.33 7.60 -3.16
C TYR A 10 -8.32 6.90 -1.80
N LEU A 11 -9.18 7.36 -0.90
CA LEU A 11 -9.44 6.63 0.33
C LEU A 11 -10.94 6.36 0.48
N PHE A 12 -11.25 5.30 1.20
CA PHE A 12 -12.61 5.02 1.67
C PHE A 12 -12.53 4.27 3.00
N ARG A 13 -13.60 4.36 3.78
CA ARG A 13 -13.74 3.60 5.03
C ARG A 13 -14.80 2.52 4.89
N GLN A 14 -14.44 1.31 5.35
CA GLN A 14 -15.37 0.21 5.52
C GLN A 14 -15.28 -0.28 6.96
N GLY A 15 -16.34 -0.05 7.73
CA GLY A 15 -16.34 -0.37 9.15
C GLY A 15 -15.22 0.35 9.92
N PRO A 16 -14.37 -0.38 10.67
CA PRO A 16 -13.27 0.21 11.42
C PRO A 16 -12.00 0.46 10.59
N VAL A 17 -11.97 0.08 9.30
CA VAL A 17 -10.79 0.17 8.45
C VAL A 17 -10.91 1.31 7.45
N CYS A 18 -9.90 2.18 7.40
CA CYS A 18 -9.68 3.12 6.30
C CYS A 18 -8.71 2.52 5.31
N PHE A 19 -9.16 2.35 4.08
CA PHE A 19 -8.34 1.89 2.96
C PHE A 19 -7.79 3.10 2.20
N ILE A 20 -6.47 3.12 2.01
CA ILE A 20 -5.75 4.13 1.24
C ILE A 20 -5.25 3.44 -0.04
N MET A 21 -5.91 3.74 -1.16
CA MET A 21 -5.58 3.19 -2.47
C MET A 21 -4.54 4.08 -3.13
N LEU A 22 -3.37 3.54 -3.45
CA LEU A 22 -2.29 4.25 -4.12
C LEU A 22 -1.98 3.62 -5.47
N ASP A 23 -1.69 4.45 -6.45
CA ASP A 23 -1.22 4.03 -7.76
C ASP A 23 0.29 4.24 -7.84
N THR A 24 1.05 3.15 -7.83
CA THR A 24 2.51 3.20 -7.86
C THR A 24 3.09 3.47 -9.25
N GLY A 25 2.26 3.51 -10.30
CA GLY A 25 2.73 3.65 -11.68
C GLY A 25 3.59 2.46 -12.13
N GLU A 26 4.56 2.70 -12.97
CA GLU A 26 5.40 1.69 -13.61
C GLU A 26 6.80 1.59 -13.00
N ASP A 27 7.49 0.50 -13.35
CA ASP A 27 8.78 0.10 -12.78
C ASP A 27 9.96 0.96 -13.19
N LYS A 28 9.98 1.39 -14.45
CA LYS A 28 11.13 2.07 -15.08
C LYS A 28 11.07 3.56 -14.84
N PRO A 29 12.19 4.29 -14.96
CA PRO A 29 12.19 5.76 -14.92
C PRO A 29 11.47 6.34 -16.13
N ASP A 30 10.90 7.53 -15.99
CA ASP A 30 10.21 8.24 -17.08
C ASP A 30 11.09 8.49 -18.32
N SER A 31 12.41 8.50 -18.14
CA SER A 31 13.40 8.63 -19.23
C SER A 31 13.62 7.32 -20.00
N ASP A 32 12.99 6.21 -19.61
CA ASP A 32 13.16 4.94 -20.32
C ASP A 32 12.59 5.04 -21.74
N ILE A 33 13.33 4.46 -22.69
CA ILE A 33 12.97 4.49 -24.11
C ILE A 33 11.60 3.85 -24.40
N GLU A 34 11.19 2.89 -23.59
CA GLU A 34 9.89 2.21 -23.75
C GLU A 34 8.71 3.16 -23.55
N TYR A 35 8.91 4.23 -22.77
CA TYR A 35 7.86 5.22 -22.52
C TYR A 35 7.85 6.37 -23.54
N SER A 36 8.82 6.42 -24.44
CA SER A 36 8.86 7.42 -25.53
C SER A 36 8.68 8.87 -25.07
N GLY A 37 9.04 9.19 -23.83
CA GLY A 37 8.94 10.54 -23.26
C GLY A 37 7.51 11.03 -22.97
N ILE A 38 6.53 10.13 -22.91
CA ILE A 38 5.11 10.49 -22.70
C ILE A 38 4.60 10.18 -21.28
N THR A 39 5.46 9.73 -20.37
CA THR A 39 5.12 9.43 -18.98
C THR A 39 5.69 10.47 -18.03
N ASP A 40 5.04 10.58 -16.87
CA ASP A 40 5.48 11.37 -15.72
C ASP A 40 5.10 10.62 -14.42
N TYR A 41 5.54 9.38 -14.28
CA TYR A 41 5.25 8.58 -13.10
C TYR A 41 5.94 9.12 -11.84
N ASP A 42 7.13 9.68 -11.99
CA ASP A 42 7.87 10.27 -10.86
C ASP A 42 7.17 11.52 -10.32
N GLY A 43 6.66 12.39 -11.21
CA GLY A 43 5.80 13.54 -10.84
C GLY A 43 4.48 13.05 -10.22
N TYR A 44 3.83 12.09 -10.84
CA TYR A 44 2.58 11.50 -10.38
C TYR A 44 2.67 10.90 -8.97
N ARG A 45 3.78 10.24 -8.61
CA ARG A 45 4.03 9.78 -7.24
C ARG A 45 4.19 10.95 -6.27
N THR A 46 4.81 12.03 -6.72
CA THR A 46 4.96 13.25 -5.91
C THR A 46 3.60 13.90 -5.62
N ASP A 47 2.70 13.96 -6.59
CA ASP A 47 1.34 14.46 -6.41
C ASP A 47 0.56 13.65 -5.36
N GLN A 48 0.74 12.33 -5.35
CA GLN A 48 0.13 11.47 -4.34
C GLN A 48 0.69 11.75 -2.94
N VAL A 49 1.97 12.08 -2.80
CA VAL A 49 2.54 12.49 -1.51
C VAL A 49 1.87 13.74 -0.99
N GLU A 50 1.67 14.76 -1.84
CA GLU A 50 0.97 15.99 -1.44
C GLU A 50 -0.48 15.70 -1.02
N TRP A 51 -1.17 14.83 -1.75
CA TRP A 51 -2.51 14.39 -1.35
C TRP A 51 -2.49 13.62 -0.02
N MET A 52 -1.55 12.71 0.19
CA MET A 52 -1.43 11.95 1.44
C MET A 52 -1.22 12.85 2.67
N LYS A 53 -0.50 13.96 2.54
CA LYS A 53 -0.32 14.95 3.62
C LYS A 53 -1.62 15.57 4.10
N GLU A 54 -2.66 15.54 3.29
CA GLU A 54 -3.97 16.09 3.64
C GLU A 54 -4.93 15.06 4.27
N LEU A 55 -4.56 13.76 4.28
CA LEU A 55 -5.45 12.68 4.76
C LEU A 55 -5.87 12.84 6.22
N TYR A 56 -5.02 13.42 7.07
CA TYR A 56 -5.36 13.69 8.46
C TYR A 56 -6.54 14.65 8.64
N LYS A 57 -6.94 15.39 7.59
CA LYS A 57 -8.13 16.25 7.57
C LYS A 57 -9.41 15.49 7.25
N ASN A 58 -9.29 14.28 6.70
CA ASN A 58 -10.44 13.48 6.27
C ASN A 58 -11.09 12.75 7.45
N GLU A 59 -12.40 12.84 7.59
CA GLU A 59 -13.13 12.24 8.71
C GLU A 59 -13.11 10.71 8.68
N ASP A 60 -13.17 10.07 7.50
CA ASP A 60 -13.06 8.62 7.39
C ASP A 60 -11.70 8.11 7.85
N PHE A 61 -10.63 8.88 7.57
CA PHE A 61 -9.28 8.59 8.04
C PHE A 61 -9.16 8.72 9.57
N LYS A 62 -9.69 9.81 10.15
CA LYS A 62 -9.63 10.08 11.59
C LYS A 62 -10.38 9.05 12.43
N GLN A 63 -11.56 8.64 11.96
CA GLN A 63 -12.45 7.74 12.69
C GLN A 63 -12.09 6.26 12.54
N ALA A 64 -11.17 5.93 11.64
CA ALA A 64 -10.76 4.56 11.43
C ALA A 64 -9.86 4.07 12.56
N LYS A 65 -10.11 2.85 13.05
CA LYS A 65 -9.24 2.14 13.99
C LYS A 65 -7.98 1.61 13.31
N PHE A 66 -8.10 1.22 12.05
CA PHE A 66 -7.00 0.68 11.25
C PHE A 66 -6.85 1.44 9.94
N LYS A 67 -5.62 1.62 9.51
CA LYS A 67 -5.24 2.25 8.24
C LYS A 67 -4.48 1.25 7.40
N VAL A 68 -5.11 0.80 6.31
CA VAL A 68 -4.56 -0.20 5.39
C VAL A 68 -4.27 0.46 4.05
N VAL A 69 -3.04 0.38 3.60
CA VAL A 69 -2.63 0.83 2.26
C VAL A 69 -2.73 -0.34 1.28
N ILE A 70 -3.25 -0.07 0.10
CA ILE A 70 -3.25 -1.01 -1.03
C ILE A 70 -2.54 -0.34 -2.20
N ALA A 71 -1.49 -0.97 -2.68
CA ALA A 71 -0.70 -0.49 -3.81
C ALA A 71 -0.11 -1.68 -4.60
N HIS A 72 0.22 -1.47 -5.88
CA HIS A 72 0.77 -2.56 -6.68
C HIS A 72 2.20 -2.90 -6.29
N MET A 73 3.13 -1.95 -6.36
CA MET A 73 4.54 -2.18 -6.05
C MET A 73 4.82 -2.03 -4.55
N PRO A 74 5.50 -3.01 -3.91
CA PRO A 74 5.94 -2.87 -2.53
C PRO A 74 7.13 -1.91 -2.44
N PRO A 75 7.26 -1.13 -1.35
CA PRO A 75 8.51 -0.48 -1.02
C PRO A 75 9.56 -1.55 -0.73
N SER A 76 10.77 -1.38 -1.23
CA SER A 76 11.86 -2.32 -0.94
C SER A 76 13.16 -1.57 -0.74
N ALA A 77 13.93 -1.99 0.26
CA ALA A 77 15.28 -1.49 0.51
C ALA A 77 16.36 -2.30 -0.24
N ASP A 78 15.98 -3.28 -1.04
CA ASP A 78 16.89 -4.13 -1.80
C ASP A 78 17.59 -3.32 -2.91
N LEU A 79 18.91 -3.48 -3.04
CA LEU A 79 19.71 -2.68 -3.98
C LEU A 79 19.40 -3.00 -5.46
N ASN A 80 18.85 -4.16 -5.73
CA ASN A 80 18.58 -4.68 -7.09
C ASN A 80 17.11 -4.53 -7.51
N ILE A 81 16.39 -3.56 -6.97
CA ILE A 81 15.00 -3.30 -7.34
C ILE A 81 14.88 -2.26 -8.44
N TRP A 82 13.72 -2.26 -9.08
CA TRP A 82 13.36 -1.33 -10.13
C TRP A 82 13.22 0.11 -9.61
N HIS A 83 13.35 1.08 -10.52
CA HIS A 83 13.25 2.52 -10.21
C HIS A 83 11.95 2.86 -9.48
N GLY A 84 10.80 2.36 -9.96
CA GLY A 84 9.49 2.61 -9.36
C GLY A 84 9.41 2.19 -7.89
N GLN A 85 9.94 1.01 -7.53
CA GLN A 85 9.98 0.55 -6.14
C GLN A 85 10.87 1.42 -5.25
N LYS A 86 12.04 1.88 -5.78
CA LYS A 86 12.92 2.83 -5.07
C LYS A 86 12.23 4.15 -4.82
N ASP A 87 11.46 4.62 -5.80
CA ASP A 87 10.74 5.89 -5.70
C ASP A 87 9.56 5.78 -4.72
N VAL A 88 8.83 4.65 -4.71
CA VAL A 88 7.82 4.34 -3.68
C VAL A 88 8.45 4.34 -2.29
N LEU A 89 9.58 3.67 -2.10
CA LEU A 89 10.30 3.68 -0.82
C LEU A 89 10.67 5.10 -0.39
N LYS A 90 11.23 5.88 -1.31
CA LYS A 90 11.73 7.24 -1.03
C LYS A 90 10.60 8.23 -0.77
N LYS A 91 9.51 8.16 -1.53
CA LYS A 91 8.43 9.16 -1.51
C LYS A 91 7.28 8.79 -0.60
N PHE A 92 6.76 7.54 -0.69
CA PHE A 92 5.56 7.14 0.03
C PHE A 92 5.84 6.73 1.48
N VAL A 93 6.90 5.97 1.73
CA VAL A 93 7.16 5.41 3.06
C VAL A 93 7.28 6.48 4.15
N PRO A 94 7.98 7.61 3.97
CA PRO A 94 8.07 8.64 5.00
C PRO A 94 6.69 9.14 5.44
N ILE A 95 5.81 9.49 4.49
CA ILE A 95 4.47 9.99 4.81
C ILE A 95 3.56 8.89 5.36
N LEU A 96 3.66 7.64 4.88
CA LEU A 96 2.91 6.52 5.42
C LEU A 96 3.31 6.20 6.87
N ASN A 97 4.60 6.35 7.20
CA ASN A 97 5.09 6.24 8.58
C ASN A 97 4.47 7.32 9.49
N GLU A 98 4.37 8.57 9.00
CA GLU A 98 3.77 9.69 9.72
C GLU A 98 2.26 9.49 9.92
N LEU A 99 1.57 8.98 8.91
CA LEU A 99 0.15 8.67 8.95
C LEU A 99 -0.21 7.49 9.88
N GLY A 100 0.79 6.75 10.36
CA GLY A 100 0.59 5.64 11.27
C GLY A 100 -0.14 4.47 10.63
N VAL A 101 0.24 4.10 9.41
CA VAL A 101 -0.29 2.94 8.69
C VAL A 101 -0.09 1.67 9.50
N ASP A 102 -1.08 0.78 9.51
CA ASP A 102 -1.05 -0.48 10.25
C ASP A 102 -0.66 -1.67 9.36
N LEU A 103 -0.90 -1.58 8.05
CA LEU A 103 -0.59 -2.64 7.09
C LEU A 103 -0.52 -2.07 5.68
N MET A 104 0.42 -2.55 4.87
CA MET A 104 0.44 -2.32 3.42
C MET A 104 0.31 -3.65 2.68
N LEU A 105 -0.66 -3.71 1.77
CA LEU A 105 -0.91 -4.85 0.88
C LEU A 105 -0.41 -4.52 -0.53
N CYS A 106 0.42 -5.39 -1.08
CA CYS A 106 1.03 -5.23 -2.39
C CYS A 106 0.95 -6.51 -3.22
N GLY A 107 1.22 -6.39 -4.50
CA GLY A 107 1.40 -7.48 -5.45
C GLY A 107 2.79 -7.47 -6.09
N HIS A 108 2.82 -7.38 -7.42
CA HIS A 108 4.01 -7.16 -8.24
C HIS A 108 5.02 -8.31 -8.32
N LEU A 109 5.44 -8.88 -7.18
CA LEU A 109 6.53 -9.86 -7.13
C LEU A 109 6.07 -11.30 -7.44
N HIS A 110 4.78 -11.53 -7.66
CA HIS A 110 4.17 -12.83 -7.95
C HIS A 110 4.55 -13.95 -6.95
N ARG A 111 4.83 -13.57 -5.71
CA ARG A 111 5.17 -14.48 -4.61
C ARG A 111 4.61 -13.94 -3.29
N ASN A 112 4.31 -14.83 -2.36
CA ASN A 112 3.95 -14.42 -1.01
C ASN A 112 5.20 -14.05 -0.23
N LYS A 113 5.19 -12.84 0.34
CA LYS A 113 6.23 -12.36 1.24
C LYS A 113 5.59 -11.45 2.28
N TYR A 114 5.85 -11.73 3.55
CA TYR A 114 5.46 -10.85 4.64
C TYR A 114 6.73 -10.26 5.27
N GLU A 115 6.78 -8.96 5.37
CA GLU A 115 7.88 -8.21 5.97
C GLU A 115 7.39 -7.52 7.23
N GLU A 116 8.07 -7.79 8.34
CA GLU A 116 7.83 -7.09 9.60
C GLU A 116 8.34 -5.64 9.51
N PRO A 117 7.81 -4.74 10.36
CA PRO A 117 8.34 -3.37 10.45
C PRO A 117 9.85 -3.34 10.69
N SER A 118 10.51 -2.37 10.10
CA SER A 118 11.94 -2.12 10.21
C SER A 118 12.22 -0.64 10.50
N ASP A 119 13.50 -0.27 10.69
CA ASP A 119 13.88 1.12 10.99
C ASP A 119 13.42 2.13 9.94
N GLY A 120 13.36 1.73 8.68
CA GLY A 120 12.91 2.58 7.57
C GLY A 120 11.42 2.51 7.29
N ILE A 121 10.78 1.34 7.48
CA ILE A 121 9.37 1.08 7.19
C ILE A 121 8.68 0.65 8.48
N LYS A 122 7.92 1.54 9.11
CA LYS A 122 7.35 1.34 10.46
C LYS A 122 6.05 0.52 10.47
N PHE A 123 5.65 -0.04 9.36
CA PHE A 123 4.47 -0.86 9.21
C PHE A 123 4.79 -2.15 8.46
N PRO A 124 4.05 -3.24 8.70
CA PRO A 124 4.24 -4.48 7.96
C PRO A 124 3.81 -4.35 6.51
N VAL A 125 4.50 -5.06 5.62
CA VAL A 125 4.20 -5.13 4.19
C VAL A 125 3.92 -6.58 3.81
N LEU A 126 2.72 -6.84 3.29
CA LEU A 126 2.39 -8.12 2.67
C LEU A 126 2.41 -7.98 1.16
N VAL A 127 3.28 -8.72 0.52
CA VAL A 127 3.24 -8.96 -0.93
C VAL A 127 2.46 -10.25 -1.16
N ASN A 128 1.35 -10.15 -1.90
CA ASN A 128 0.53 -11.30 -2.24
C ASN A 128 0.93 -11.86 -3.60
N SER A 129 0.81 -13.18 -3.76
CA SER A 129 1.05 -13.82 -5.05
C SER A 129 -0.23 -13.83 -5.91
N ASN A 130 -0.10 -14.15 -7.18
CA ASN A 130 -1.21 -14.37 -8.09
C ASN A 130 -1.96 -15.71 -7.84
N ASN A 131 -1.45 -16.54 -6.92
CA ASN A 131 -1.99 -17.86 -6.56
C ASN A 131 -2.53 -17.90 -5.13
N SER A 132 -2.91 -16.75 -4.57
CA SER A 132 -3.42 -16.69 -3.20
C SER A 132 -4.40 -15.54 -3.01
N VAL A 133 -5.21 -15.66 -1.99
CA VAL A 133 -6.22 -14.69 -1.60
C VAL A 133 -5.87 -14.15 -0.21
N VAL A 134 -5.98 -12.85 -0.02
CA VAL A 134 -5.86 -12.21 1.29
C VAL A 134 -7.26 -12.01 1.85
N SER A 135 -7.50 -12.55 3.04
CA SER A 135 -8.70 -12.32 3.84
C SER A 135 -8.36 -11.46 5.04
N VAL A 136 -9.14 -10.42 5.28
CA VAL A 136 -8.99 -9.54 6.43
C VAL A 136 -10.33 -9.45 7.17
N GLU A 137 -10.32 -9.81 8.44
CA GLU A 137 -11.48 -9.72 9.32
C GLU A 137 -11.20 -8.80 10.50
N THR A 138 -12.21 -8.02 10.89
CA THR A 138 -12.12 -7.13 12.06
C THR A 138 -13.14 -7.50 13.11
N SER A 139 -12.74 -7.52 14.38
CA SER A 139 -13.62 -7.74 15.53
C SER A 139 -13.13 -6.90 16.72
N GLY A 140 -13.95 -5.97 17.17
CA GLY A 140 -13.58 -5.04 18.26
C GLY A 140 -12.37 -4.20 17.90
N ASP A 141 -11.26 -4.40 18.63
CA ASP A 141 -9.98 -3.73 18.42
C ASP A 141 -8.93 -4.65 17.75
N GLN A 142 -9.39 -5.74 17.13
CA GLN A 142 -8.53 -6.68 16.42
C GLN A 142 -8.82 -6.65 14.92
N MET A 143 -7.74 -6.73 14.14
CA MET A 143 -7.78 -6.97 12.70
C MET A 143 -6.92 -8.22 12.42
N ASN A 144 -7.54 -9.26 11.88
CA ASN A 144 -6.91 -10.53 11.57
C ASN A 144 -6.73 -10.65 10.05
N LEU A 145 -5.55 -11.04 9.64
CA LEU A 145 -5.19 -11.26 8.24
C LEU A 145 -4.82 -12.72 8.05
N GLU A 146 -5.38 -13.33 7.02
CA GLU A 146 -5.01 -14.65 6.54
C GLU A 146 -4.73 -14.60 5.04
N VAL A 147 -3.67 -15.30 4.62
CA VAL A 147 -3.39 -15.57 3.21
C VAL A 147 -3.70 -17.03 2.96
N LEU A 148 -4.59 -17.28 2.01
CA LEU A 148 -5.02 -18.63 1.63
C LEU A 148 -4.46 -18.95 0.23
N ASP A 149 -3.94 -20.16 0.06
CA ASP A 149 -3.61 -20.70 -1.26
C ASP A 149 -4.87 -21.11 -2.04
N LEU A 150 -4.70 -21.63 -3.26
CA LEU A 150 -5.81 -22.05 -4.12
C LEU A 150 -6.59 -23.25 -3.57
N ASP A 151 -6.01 -24.03 -2.65
CA ASP A 151 -6.65 -25.13 -1.98
C ASP A 151 -7.40 -24.71 -0.69
N GLY A 152 -7.37 -23.39 -0.38
CA GLY A 152 -7.98 -22.82 0.82
C GLY A 152 -7.16 -23.02 2.10
N LYS A 153 -5.92 -23.46 1.99
CA LYS A 153 -5.02 -23.61 3.14
C LYS A 153 -4.41 -22.27 3.53
N VAL A 154 -4.43 -21.96 4.82
CA VAL A 154 -3.78 -20.77 5.36
C VAL A 154 -2.26 -20.92 5.29
N VAL A 155 -1.59 -20.04 4.53
CA VAL A 155 -0.13 -20.00 4.36
C VAL A 155 0.50 -18.89 5.19
N THR A 156 -0.25 -17.85 5.55
CA THR A 156 0.20 -16.76 6.44
C THR A 156 -0.97 -16.34 7.31
N LYS A 157 -0.71 -16.08 8.59
CA LYS A 157 -1.70 -15.54 9.54
C LYS A 157 -1.05 -14.48 10.42
N LYS A 158 -1.69 -13.32 10.53
CA LYS A 158 -1.25 -12.19 11.34
C LYS A 158 -2.44 -11.54 12.04
N SER A 159 -2.18 -10.93 13.19
CA SER A 159 -3.18 -10.17 13.95
C SER A 159 -2.61 -8.83 14.37
N TYR A 160 -3.43 -7.80 14.28
CA TYR A 160 -3.11 -6.42 14.63
C TYR A 160 -4.10 -5.91 15.66
N THR A 161 -3.62 -5.16 16.62
CA THR A 161 -4.47 -4.48 17.62
C THR A 161 -4.50 -3.00 17.31
N ALA A 162 -5.69 -2.39 17.36
CA ALA A 162 -5.85 -0.94 17.21
C ALA A 162 -5.01 -0.19 18.24
N LYS A 163 -4.38 0.91 17.82
CA LYS A 163 -3.54 1.76 18.66
C LYS A 163 -4.36 2.77 19.44
#